data_bd5531260b4a15b753c2137c6c27806f
#
_entry.id   bd5531260b4a15b753c2137c6c27806f
#
_cell.length_a   1.000
_cell.length_b   1.000
_cell.length_c   1.000
_cell.angle_alpha   90.00
_cell.angle_beta   90.00
_cell.angle_gamma   90.00
#
_symmetry.space_group_name_H-M   'P 1'
#
loop_
_entity.id
_entity.type
_entity.pdbx_description
1 polymer ?
#
loop_
_entity_poly.entity_id
_entity_poly.type
_entity_poly.pdbx_seq_one_letter_code
_entity_poly.pdbx_strand_id
1 'polypeptide(L)'
;MTDSRNLQIDGSRLWDSLMEMAKIGATEKGGCCRLALTDLDKEGRDLFVSWCREAGCDIKVDKMGNIFARRPGKNNDLDPVMTGSHLDTQPTGGRFDGVYGVLAGLEVVRTLNDLNLETERPVEVAVWTNEEGSRFAPAMVASGVFAGAFDLEYGLSRADADGKTMGEELERIGYAGTEEVGGRDLHAFFETHIEQGPILEADEKTIGVVTDAQGQRWYELTLTGVESHAGPTPMSRRKDALLGAARVVDLVNKIGLDNAPLACSTVGMLNVHPNSRNVIPGRVFMTIDFRHPNDDVLAGMDKALRQGIDRIAGEIGLEQAIEQIFYYAPIHFDDGCIEAVHEGTKGCGYTMRDMVSGAGHDACYMSRGAPTSMIFVPCIDGISHNEVEDAKPEWITAGANVLLRAMLTKAGQAA
;
A
#
# COMPACT_ATOMS: atom_id res chain seq x y z
N MET A 1 -13.99 -36.23 2.14
CA MET A 1 -13.39 -35.37 1.11
C MET A 1 -14.50 -34.46 0.59
N THR A 2 -14.54 -33.21 1.06
CA THR A 2 -15.43 -32.19 0.49
C THR A 2 -15.04 -31.98 -0.96
N ASP A 3 -16.01 -32.03 -1.87
CA ASP A 3 -15.78 -31.86 -3.31
C ASP A 3 -15.18 -30.43 -3.51
N SER A 4 -13.92 -30.35 -3.89
CA SER A 4 -13.18 -29.11 -4.08
C SER A 4 -13.84 -28.12 -5.08
N ARG A 5 -14.85 -28.58 -5.80
CA ARG A 5 -15.63 -27.80 -6.77
C ARG A 5 -16.62 -26.83 -6.12
N ASN A 6 -16.97 -26.99 -4.84
CA ASN A 6 -17.91 -26.12 -4.13
C ASN A 6 -17.25 -25.19 -3.11
N LEU A 7 -15.93 -25.10 -3.08
CA LEU A 7 -15.22 -24.20 -2.18
C LEU A 7 -15.21 -22.78 -2.79
N GLN A 8 -16.25 -22.01 -2.46
CA GLN A 8 -16.45 -20.61 -2.90
C GLN A 8 -17.03 -19.79 -1.77
N ILE A 9 -16.64 -18.52 -1.73
CA ILE A 9 -17.20 -17.52 -0.81
C ILE A 9 -18.60 -17.07 -1.26
N ASP A 10 -19.35 -16.45 -0.35
CA ASP A 10 -20.58 -15.73 -0.73
C ASP A 10 -20.22 -14.31 -1.22
N GLY A 11 -20.08 -14.17 -2.54
CA GLY A 11 -19.70 -12.91 -3.17
C GLY A 11 -20.73 -11.80 -2.95
N SER A 12 -22.03 -12.14 -2.81
CA SER A 12 -23.08 -11.15 -2.53
C SER A 12 -22.93 -10.60 -1.10
N ARG A 13 -22.68 -11.46 -0.12
CA ARG A 13 -22.46 -11.06 1.26
C ARG A 13 -21.20 -10.20 1.41
N LEU A 14 -20.12 -10.54 0.71
CA LEU A 14 -18.91 -9.71 0.68
C LEU A 14 -19.21 -8.32 0.10
N TRP A 15 -19.88 -8.27 -1.04
CA TRP A 15 -20.27 -7.01 -1.67
C TRP A 15 -21.15 -6.15 -0.79
N ASP A 16 -22.18 -6.74 -0.17
CA ASP A 16 -23.07 -6.03 0.75
C ASP A 16 -22.31 -5.49 1.97
N SER A 17 -21.34 -6.25 2.49
CA SER A 17 -20.48 -5.80 3.60
C SER A 17 -19.59 -4.61 3.19
N LEU A 18 -19.03 -4.62 1.97
CA LEU A 18 -18.27 -3.50 1.40
C LEU A 18 -19.14 -2.25 1.26
N MET A 19 -20.35 -2.41 0.70
CA MET A 19 -21.28 -1.29 0.53
C MET A 19 -21.81 -0.73 1.85
N GLU A 20 -21.95 -1.55 2.87
CA GLU A 20 -22.33 -1.09 4.22
C GLU A 20 -21.18 -0.30 4.86
N MET A 21 -19.94 -0.81 4.80
CA MET A 21 -18.76 -0.12 5.31
C MET A 21 -18.54 1.22 4.57
N ALA A 22 -18.81 1.27 3.28
CA ALA A 22 -18.68 2.49 2.47
C ALA A 22 -19.62 3.62 2.85
N LYS A 23 -20.70 3.35 3.63
CA LYS A 23 -21.57 4.41 4.16
C LYS A 23 -20.90 5.24 5.24
N ILE A 24 -19.93 4.65 5.95
CA ILE A 24 -19.18 5.32 7.01
C ILE A 24 -18.08 6.18 6.37
N GLY A 25 -18.27 7.50 6.38
CA GLY A 25 -17.40 8.45 5.71
C GLY A 25 -17.70 8.66 4.22
N ALA A 26 -18.90 8.25 3.75
CA ALA A 26 -19.31 8.45 2.36
C ALA A 26 -19.22 9.92 1.92
N THR A 27 -18.68 10.15 0.72
CA THR A 27 -18.56 11.48 0.13
C THR A 27 -19.66 11.71 -0.93
N GLU A 28 -19.90 12.98 -1.29
CA GLU A 28 -20.92 13.34 -2.27
C GLU A 28 -20.66 12.74 -3.67
N LYS A 29 -19.40 12.43 -3.99
CA LYS A 29 -19.01 11.84 -5.28
C LYS A 29 -18.98 10.32 -5.29
N GLY A 30 -19.37 9.70 -4.16
CA GLY A 30 -19.48 8.25 -4.06
C GLY A 30 -18.22 7.53 -3.54
N GLY A 31 -17.22 8.27 -3.12
CA GLY A 31 -16.04 7.74 -2.45
C GLY A 31 -16.19 7.68 -0.93
N CYS A 32 -15.08 7.62 -0.23
CA CYS A 32 -15.01 7.50 1.21
C CYS A 32 -13.89 8.38 1.81
N CYS A 33 -14.18 9.06 2.92
CA CYS A 33 -13.20 9.77 3.74
C CYS A 33 -13.29 9.27 5.18
N ARG A 34 -12.45 8.32 5.56
CA ARG A 34 -12.35 7.71 6.89
C ARG A 34 -10.90 7.73 7.34
N LEU A 35 -10.40 8.94 7.66
CA LEU A 35 -9.02 9.13 8.07
C LEU A 35 -8.72 8.38 9.37
N ALA A 36 -7.51 7.84 9.45
CA ALA A 36 -7.04 7.04 10.57
C ALA A 36 -7.32 7.71 11.93
N LEU A 37 -7.85 6.93 12.87
CA LEU A 37 -8.12 7.32 14.26
C LEU A 37 -9.11 8.50 14.42
N THR A 38 -9.92 8.80 13.40
CA THR A 38 -11.09 9.68 13.53
C THR A 38 -12.28 8.95 14.13
N ASP A 39 -13.35 9.68 14.45
CA ASP A 39 -14.59 9.05 14.92
C ASP A 39 -15.22 8.17 13.82
N LEU A 40 -15.06 8.52 12.54
CA LEU A 40 -15.49 7.67 11.42
C LEU A 40 -14.66 6.38 11.32
N ASP A 41 -13.32 6.45 11.52
CA ASP A 41 -12.51 5.23 11.58
C ASP A 41 -12.90 4.35 12.76
N LYS A 42 -13.20 4.96 13.93
CA LYS A 42 -13.77 4.22 15.07
C LYS A 42 -15.05 3.50 14.71
N GLU A 43 -15.99 4.18 14.04
CA GLU A 43 -17.26 3.59 13.62
C GLU A 43 -17.05 2.40 12.67
N GLY A 44 -16.13 2.52 11.70
CA GLY A 44 -15.75 1.42 10.80
C GLY A 44 -15.12 0.24 11.55
N ARG A 45 -14.22 0.50 12.50
CA ARG A 45 -13.61 -0.52 13.37
C ARG A 45 -14.65 -1.22 14.24
N ASP A 46 -15.56 -0.48 14.85
CA ASP A 46 -16.63 -1.02 15.69
C ASP A 46 -17.56 -1.94 14.87
N LEU A 47 -17.90 -1.54 13.64
CA LEU A 47 -18.70 -2.34 12.70
C LEU A 47 -17.98 -3.64 12.34
N PHE A 48 -16.72 -3.58 11.94
CA PHE A 48 -15.90 -4.76 11.63
C PHE A 48 -15.81 -5.71 12.84
N VAL A 49 -15.51 -5.19 14.03
CA VAL A 49 -15.42 -5.98 15.27
C VAL A 49 -16.76 -6.67 15.60
N SER A 50 -17.89 -5.98 15.38
CA SER A 50 -19.23 -6.58 15.56
C SER A 50 -19.41 -7.79 14.64
N TRP A 51 -19.11 -7.63 13.35
CA TRP A 51 -19.23 -8.72 12.37
C TRP A 51 -18.30 -9.91 12.65
N CYS A 52 -17.08 -9.63 13.13
CA CYS A 52 -16.15 -10.69 13.51
C CYS A 52 -16.64 -11.47 14.74
N ARG A 53 -17.21 -10.79 15.74
CA ARG A 53 -17.81 -11.45 16.90
C ARG A 53 -19.02 -12.29 16.52
N GLU A 54 -19.88 -11.81 15.62
CA GLU A 54 -20.99 -12.57 15.07
C GLU A 54 -20.53 -13.81 14.32
N ALA A 55 -19.35 -13.73 13.66
CA ALA A 55 -18.71 -14.87 13.00
C ALA A 55 -17.95 -15.81 13.97
N GLY A 56 -17.98 -15.54 15.29
CA GLY A 56 -17.35 -16.37 16.31
C GLY A 56 -15.84 -16.17 16.49
N CYS A 57 -15.30 -15.02 16.07
CA CYS A 57 -13.89 -14.71 16.26
C CYS A 57 -13.62 -14.14 17.67
N ASP A 58 -12.47 -14.50 18.22
CA ASP A 58 -11.85 -13.82 19.35
C ASP A 58 -11.18 -12.54 18.85
N ILE A 59 -11.41 -11.42 19.53
CA ILE A 59 -10.89 -10.11 19.15
C ILE A 59 -9.79 -9.69 20.10
N LYS A 60 -8.63 -9.34 19.54
CA LYS A 60 -7.52 -8.72 20.27
C LYS A 60 -7.13 -7.42 19.58
N VAL A 61 -6.68 -6.46 20.38
CA VAL A 61 -6.19 -5.17 19.91
C VAL A 61 -4.85 -4.91 20.57
N ASP A 62 -3.85 -4.55 19.76
CA ASP A 62 -2.53 -4.22 20.27
C ASP A 62 -2.38 -2.72 20.61
N LYS A 63 -1.23 -2.34 21.16
CA LYS A 63 -0.94 -0.96 21.59
C LYS A 63 -0.88 0.04 20.43
N MET A 64 -0.72 -0.42 19.18
CA MET A 64 -0.82 0.42 17.97
C MET A 64 -2.25 0.49 17.42
N GLY A 65 -3.21 -0.16 18.09
CA GLY A 65 -4.61 -0.21 17.66
C GLY A 65 -4.86 -1.17 16.51
N ASN A 66 -3.91 -2.02 16.14
CA ASN A 66 -4.15 -3.09 15.19
C ASN A 66 -5.17 -4.08 15.78
N ILE A 67 -6.14 -4.46 14.97
CA ILE A 67 -7.20 -5.39 15.39
C ILE A 67 -6.88 -6.77 14.82
N PHE A 68 -6.98 -7.81 15.63
CA PHE A 68 -6.81 -9.20 15.23
C PHE A 68 -8.09 -9.98 15.57
N ALA A 69 -8.78 -10.43 14.52
CA ALA A 69 -9.97 -11.29 14.66
C ALA A 69 -9.53 -12.73 14.38
N ARG A 70 -9.45 -13.56 15.45
CA ARG A 70 -8.96 -14.93 15.39
C ARG A 70 -10.09 -15.94 15.40
N ARG A 71 -10.17 -16.75 14.35
CA ARG A 71 -10.94 -17.99 14.31
C ARG A 71 -10.07 -19.14 14.76
N PRO A 72 -10.48 -19.93 15.78
CA PRO A 72 -9.68 -21.05 16.25
C PRO A 72 -9.57 -22.15 15.19
N GLY A 73 -8.41 -22.81 15.18
CA GLY A 73 -8.18 -24.07 14.47
C GLY A 73 -8.31 -25.27 15.40
N LYS A 74 -8.05 -26.45 14.90
CA LYS A 74 -7.98 -27.68 15.69
C LYS A 74 -6.82 -27.64 16.69
N ASN A 75 -5.69 -27.09 16.27
CA ASN A 75 -4.53 -26.85 17.13
C ASN A 75 -4.21 -25.36 17.25
N ASN A 76 -4.60 -24.76 18.37
CA ASN A 76 -4.44 -23.33 18.60
C ASN A 76 -3.04 -22.91 19.09
N ASP A 77 -2.17 -23.87 19.35
CA ASP A 77 -0.76 -23.62 19.71
C ASP A 77 0.12 -23.42 18.46
N LEU A 78 -0.40 -23.72 17.28
CA LEU A 78 0.29 -23.49 16.01
C LEU A 78 0.20 -22.00 15.60
N ASP A 79 1.25 -21.53 14.92
CA ASP A 79 1.27 -20.19 14.32
C ASP A 79 0.11 -20.03 13.33
N PRO A 80 -0.64 -18.92 13.40
CA PRO A 80 -1.80 -18.70 12.57
C PRO A 80 -1.43 -18.42 11.11
N VAL A 81 -2.38 -18.67 10.21
CA VAL A 81 -2.38 -18.07 8.88
C VAL A 81 -3.21 -16.79 8.96
N MET A 82 -2.58 -15.68 8.63
CA MET A 82 -3.20 -14.36 8.73
C MET A 82 -3.49 -13.79 7.34
N THR A 83 -4.57 -13.06 7.24
CA THR A 83 -4.84 -12.11 6.16
C THR A 83 -5.20 -10.77 6.76
N GLY A 84 -5.11 -9.68 6.00
CA GLY A 84 -5.50 -8.38 6.48
C GLY A 84 -5.13 -7.27 5.51
N SER A 85 -5.54 -6.07 5.85
CA SER A 85 -5.26 -4.80 5.20
C SER A 85 -5.70 -3.69 6.15
N HIS A 86 -6.17 -2.56 5.64
CA HIS A 86 -6.55 -1.39 6.44
C HIS A 86 -8.02 -0.98 6.24
N LEU A 87 -8.54 -0.15 7.16
CA LEU A 87 -9.86 0.45 7.07
C LEU A 87 -9.80 1.98 6.90
N ASP A 88 -8.69 2.62 7.23
CA ASP A 88 -8.49 4.04 6.96
C ASP A 88 -8.35 4.30 5.46
N THR A 89 -8.69 5.52 5.04
CA THR A 89 -8.73 5.92 3.64
C THR A 89 -7.99 7.24 3.44
N GLN A 90 -7.69 7.56 2.17
CA GLN A 90 -7.30 8.91 1.77
C GLN A 90 -8.43 9.93 2.05
N PRO A 91 -8.12 11.25 2.10
CA PRO A 91 -9.15 12.30 2.26
C PRO A 91 -10.20 12.30 1.14
N THR A 92 -9.81 11.86 -0.05
CA THR A 92 -10.68 11.66 -1.22
C THR A 92 -10.53 10.23 -1.72
N GLY A 93 -10.67 9.26 -0.80
CA GLY A 93 -10.45 7.85 -1.07
C GLY A 93 -11.62 7.16 -1.75
N GLY A 94 -11.35 5.92 -2.16
CA GLY A 94 -12.34 5.02 -2.73
C GLY A 94 -13.07 4.18 -1.69
N ARG A 95 -13.82 3.20 -2.17
CA ARG A 95 -14.62 2.29 -1.32
C ARG A 95 -13.95 0.94 -1.08
N PHE A 96 -12.94 0.62 -1.86
CA PHE A 96 -12.35 -0.72 -1.93
C PHE A 96 -10.92 -0.78 -1.40
N ASP A 97 -10.17 0.31 -1.56
CA ASP A 97 -8.78 0.45 -1.13
C ASP A 97 -8.61 0.06 0.35
N GLY A 98 -7.82 -0.98 0.63
CA GLY A 98 -7.62 -1.61 1.93
C GLY A 98 -8.84 -2.34 2.47
N VAL A 99 -10.00 -1.70 2.47
CA VAL A 99 -11.27 -2.23 3.00
C VAL A 99 -11.61 -3.59 2.40
N TYR A 100 -11.33 -3.77 1.11
CA TYR A 100 -11.55 -5.03 0.41
C TYR A 100 -10.75 -6.17 1.05
N GLY A 101 -9.46 -5.99 1.33
CA GLY A 101 -8.61 -7.03 1.94
C GLY A 101 -9.10 -7.46 3.32
N VAL A 102 -9.52 -6.49 4.14
CA VAL A 102 -10.08 -6.77 5.47
C VAL A 102 -11.39 -7.56 5.37
N LEU A 103 -12.33 -7.13 4.52
CA LEU A 103 -13.64 -7.77 4.43
C LEU A 103 -13.60 -9.09 3.64
N ALA A 104 -12.66 -9.25 2.71
CA ALA A 104 -12.38 -10.55 2.09
C ALA A 104 -11.90 -11.57 3.14
N GLY A 105 -11.04 -11.15 4.08
CA GLY A 105 -10.63 -11.98 5.21
C GLY A 105 -11.79 -12.41 6.10
N LEU A 106 -12.68 -11.48 6.46
CA LEU A 106 -13.90 -11.80 7.22
C LEU A 106 -14.80 -12.77 6.44
N GLU A 107 -14.92 -12.59 5.12
CA GLU A 107 -15.74 -13.46 4.29
C GLU A 107 -15.15 -14.89 4.20
N VAL A 108 -13.81 -15.02 4.20
CA VAL A 108 -13.15 -16.33 4.33
C VAL A 108 -13.57 -17.01 5.65
N VAL A 109 -13.54 -16.29 6.78
CA VAL A 109 -13.98 -16.84 8.08
C VAL A 109 -15.44 -17.29 8.04
N ARG A 110 -16.33 -16.45 7.51
CA ARG A 110 -17.77 -16.76 7.37
C ARG A 110 -17.98 -18.01 6.50
N THR A 111 -17.29 -18.11 5.39
CA THR A 111 -17.36 -19.26 4.49
C THR A 111 -16.88 -20.55 5.14
N LEU A 112 -15.78 -20.50 5.90
CA LEU A 112 -15.31 -21.66 6.67
C LEU A 112 -16.36 -22.13 7.69
N ASN A 113 -17.10 -21.21 8.29
CA ASN A 113 -18.19 -21.54 9.22
C ASN A 113 -19.38 -22.17 8.48
N ASP A 114 -19.83 -21.55 7.37
CA ASP A 114 -20.97 -22.04 6.59
C ASP A 114 -20.74 -23.45 6.06
N LEU A 115 -19.50 -23.75 5.66
CA LEU A 115 -19.09 -25.05 5.16
C LEU A 115 -18.73 -26.05 6.28
N ASN A 116 -18.74 -25.63 7.53
CA ASN A 116 -18.25 -26.40 8.68
C ASN A 116 -16.85 -26.97 8.47
N LEU A 117 -15.96 -26.18 7.85
CA LEU A 117 -14.57 -26.56 7.62
C LEU A 117 -13.72 -26.17 8.82
N GLU A 118 -13.08 -27.16 9.43
CA GLU A 118 -12.03 -26.93 10.44
C GLU A 118 -10.66 -26.82 9.76
N THR A 119 -9.86 -25.85 10.19
CA THR A 119 -8.45 -25.71 9.79
C THR A 119 -7.55 -26.30 10.85
N GLU A 120 -6.41 -26.84 10.49
CA GLU A 120 -5.44 -27.35 11.47
C GLU A 120 -4.88 -26.18 12.31
N ARG A 121 -4.50 -25.07 11.64
CA ARG A 121 -4.01 -23.84 12.25
C ARG A 121 -5.14 -22.84 12.44
N PRO A 122 -5.02 -21.92 13.43
CA PRO A 122 -5.92 -20.77 13.50
C PRO A 122 -5.82 -19.90 12.25
N VAL A 123 -6.93 -19.22 11.95
CA VAL A 123 -7.02 -18.19 10.90
C VAL A 123 -7.26 -16.85 11.55
N GLU A 124 -6.51 -15.83 11.15
CA GLU A 124 -6.65 -14.46 11.66
C GLU A 124 -6.93 -13.46 10.55
N VAL A 125 -7.75 -12.46 10.87
CA VAL A 125 -7.96 -11.27 10.02
C VAL A 125 -7.43 -10.07 10.78
N ALA A 126 -6.47 -9.35 10.18
CA ALA A 126 -5.87 -8.16 10.75
C ALA A 126 -6.45 -6.88 10.13
N VAL A 127 -6.61 -5.85 10.96
CA VAL A 127 -6.79 -4.46 10.50
C VAL A 127 -5.58 -3.67 10.97
N TRP A 128 -4.78 -3.21 10.02
CA TRP A 128 -3.62 -2.39 10.30
C TRP A 128 -4.02 -0.93 10.46
N THR A 129 -3.45 -0.26 11.44
CA THR A 129 -3.79 1.13 11.78
C THR A 129 -2.94 2.09 10.97
N ASN A 130 -3.59 3.06 10.29
CA ASN A 130 -2.92 4.15 9.58
C ASN A 130 -1.96 3.61 8.48
N GLU A 131 -2.49 2.75 7.61
CA GLU A 131 -1.73 2.29 6.44
C GLU A 131 -1.47 3.42 5.48
N GLU A 132 -2.49 4.22 5.18
CA GLU A 132 -2.46 5.30 4.21
C GLU A 132 -1.47 6.43 4.54
N GLY A 133 -1.16 6.65 5.83
CA GLY A 133 -0.27 7.72 6.26
C GLY A 133 -0.80 9.13 6.00
N SER A 134 -2.03 9.27 5.50
CA SER A 134 -2.60 10.55 5.09
C SER A 134 -2.89 11.50 6.27
N ARG A 135 -3.14 10.96 7.46
CA ARG A 135 -3.26 11.74 8.69
C ARG A 135 -1.97 11.74 9.51
N PHE A 136 -1.34 10.59 9.67
CA PHE A 136 -0.09 10.43 10.44
C PHE A 136 1.00 9.82 9.55
N ALA A 137 1.95 10.64 9.13
CA ALA A 137 3.09 10.13 8.35
C ALA A 137 4.11 9.39 9.25
N PRO A 138 4.74 8.32 8.75
CA PRO A 138 4.62 7.77 7.41
C PRO A 138 3.44 6.81 7.23
N ALA A 139 3.21 6.37 5.99
CA ALA A 139 2.30 5.26 5.66
C ALA A 139 2.76 3.95 6.30
N MET A 140 1.84 2.99 6.47
CA MET A 140 2.10 1.63 6.99
C MET A 140 2.81 1.62 8.36
N VAL A 141 2.61 2.65 9.19
CA VAL A 141 3.39 2.79 10.42
C VAL A 141 3.10 1.68 11.41
N ALA A 142 1.85 1.22 11.53
CA ALA A 142 1.48 0.23 12.54
C ALA A 142 1.91 -1.20 12.16
N SER A 143 1.78 -1.60 10.89
CA SER A 143 2.38 -2.85 10.40
C SER A 143 3.90 -2.80 10.46
N GLY A 144 4.50 -1.62 10.23
CA GLY A 144 5.94 -1.40 10.40
C GLY A 144 6.42 -1.58 11.84
N VAL A 145 5.66 -1.12 12.85
CA VAL A 145 5.96 -1.38 14.27
C VAL A 145 5.78 -2.88 14.57
N PHE A 146 4.70 -3.50 14.08
CA PHE A 146 4.45 -4.92 14.27
C PHE A 146 5.58 -5.79 13.71
N ALA A 147 6.10 -5.45 12.54
CA ALA A 147 7.22 -6.15 11.90
C ALA A 147 8.62 -5.74 12.42
N GLY A 148 8.69 -4.87 13.43
CA GLY A 148 9.96 -4.42 14.01
C GLY A 148 10.78 -3.48 13.11
N ALA A 149 10.13 -2.83 12.13
CA ALA A 149 10.76 -1.80 11.29
C ALA A 149 10.84 -0.45 11.99
N PHE A 150 9.89 -0.19 12.88
CA PHE A 150 9.82 1.01 13.71
C PHE A 150 9.62 0.62 15.18
N ASP A 151 10.12 1.45 16.09
CA ASP A 151 9.85 1.31 17.51
C ASP A 151 8.41 1.76 17.85
N LEU A 152 7.83 1.17 18.90
CA LEU A 152 6.48 1.52 19.36
C LEU A 152 6.35 3.01 19.71
N GLU A 153 7.35 3.58 20.40
CA GLU A 153 7.37 4.99 20.76
C GLU A 153 7.39 5.89 19.51
N TYR A 154 8.15 5.50 18.49
CA TYR A 154 8.14 6.19 17.20
C TYR A 154 6.73 6.21 16.60
N GLY A 155 6.05 5.05 16.52
CA GLY A 155 4.69 4.95 15.98
C GLY A 155 3.70 5.81 16.76
N LEU A 156 3.64 5.64 18.08
CA LEU A 156 2.70 6.37 18.95
C LEU A 156 2.92 7.88 18.95
N SER A 157 4.16 8.35 18.73
CA SER A 157 4.52 9.78 18.70
C SER A 157 4.23 10.46 17.35
N ARG A 158 3.82 9.72 16.30
CA ARG A 158 3.48 10.36 15.02
C ARG A 158 2.31 11.32 15.22
N ALA A 159 2.48 12.56 14.76
CA ALA A 159 1.50 13.61 14.95
C ALA A 159 0.87 14.03 13.62
N ASP A 160 -0.40 14.41 13.68
CA ASP A 160 -1.12 15.02 12.57
C ASP A 160 -0.81 16.53 12.45
N ALA A 161 -1.43 17.18 11.46
CA ALA A 161 -1.25 18.62 11.20
C ALA A 161 -1.67 19.53 12.36
N ASP A 162 -2.55 19.03 13.24
CA ASP A 162 -3.03 19.75 14.44
C ASP A 162 -2.16 19.46 15.67
N GLY A 163 -1.13 18.61 15.53
CA GLY A 163 -0.21 18.23 16.60
C GLY A 163 -0.72 17.12 17.51
N LYS A 164 -1.83 16.47 17.19
CA LYS A 164 -2.34 15.30 17.93
C LYS A 164 -1.55 14.06 17.56
N THR A 165 -1.12 13.30 18.56
CA THR A 165 -0.36 12.07 18.32
C THR A 165 -1.26 10.85 18.10
N MET A 166 -0.73 9.81 17.44
CA MET A 166 -1.43 8.53 17.29
C MET A 166 -1.80 7.93 18.66
N GLY A 167 -0.89 8.00 19.64
CA GLY A 167 -1.14 7.48 20.99
C GLY A 167 -2.34 8.17 21.66
N GLU A 168 -2.40 9.51 21.62
CA GLU A 168 -3.52 10.29 22.16
C GLU A 168 -4.85 9.97 21.46
N GLU A 169 -4.84 9.83 20.14
CA GLU A 169 -6.04 9.52 19.37
C GLU A 169 -6.49 8.07 19.55
N LEU A 170 -5.57 7.10 19.70
CA LEU A 170 -5.90 5.72 20.05
C LEU A 170 -6.62 5.64 21.43
N GLU A 171 -6.13 6.37 22.43
CA GLU A 171 -6.78 6.47 23.73
C GLU A 171 -8.17 7.14 23.60
N ARG A 172 -8.26 8.24 22.86
CA ARG A 172 -9.49 9.00 22.65
C ARG A 172 -10.61 8.16 22.06
N ILE A 173 -10.28 7.36 21.01
CA ILE A 173 -11.29 6.51 20.36
C ILE A 173 -11.49 5.15 21.04
N GLY A 174 -10.65 4.82 22.05
CA GLY A 174 -10.76 3.58 22.82
C GLY A 174 -10.16 2.36 22.13
N TYR A 175 -9.21 2.56 21.22
CA TYR A 175 -8.49 1.51 20.50
C TYR A 175 -7.00 1.38 20.89
N ALA A 176 -6.55 2.05 21.95
CA ALA A 176 -5.29 1.73 22.63
C ALA A 176 -5.43 0.36 23.30
N GLY A 177 -5.02 -0.70 22.61
CA GLY A 177 -5.17 -2.07 23.09
C GLY A 177 -4.12 -2.47 24.13
N THR A 178 -4.25 -3.69 24.63
CA THR A 178 -3.37 -4.24 25.70
C THR A 178 -2.35 -5.26 25.20
N GLU A 179 -2.54 -5.79 23.98
CA GLU A 179 -1.61 -6.76 23.42
C GLU A 179 -0.30 -6.05 23.03
N GLU A 180 0.82 -6.76 23.17
CA GLU A 180 2.10 -6.28 22.65
C GLU A 180 2.07 -6.20 21.12
N VAL A 181 2.81 -5.24 20.56
CA VAL A 181 2.87 -5.06 19.09
C VAL A 181 3.94 -5.97 18.53
N GLY A 182 3.55 -6.90 17.66
CA GLY A 182 4.48 -7.87 17.08
C GLY A 182 4.98 -8.91 18.09
N GLY A 183 6.20 -9.41 17.85
CA GLY A 183 6.85 -10.39 18.76
C GLY A 183 6.20 -11.78 18.76
N ARG A 184 5.40 -12.12 17.74
CA ARG A 184 4.79 -13.43 17.54
C ARG A 184 4.99 -13.91 16.10
N ASP A 185 5.12 -15.20 15.95
CA ASP A 185 5.31 -15.83 14.66
C ASP A 185 3.99 -16.00 13.91
N LEU A 186 4.06 -15.93 12.59
CA LEU A 186 2.97 -16.22 11.66
C LEU A 186 3.42 -17.31 10.70
N HIS A 187 2.53 -18.27 10.42
CA HIS A 187 2.81 -19.30 9.44
C HIS A 187 2.79 -18.79 8.00
N ALA A 188 1.88 -17.88 7.70
CA ALA A 188 1.79 -17.15 6.45
C ALA A 188 0.94 -15.89 6.61
N PHE A 189 1.18 -14.88 5.76
CA PHE A 189 0.35 -13.70 5.62
C PHE A 189 -0.07 -13.50 4.16
N PHE A 190 -1.33 -13.14 3.94
CA PHE A 190 -1.85 -12.79 2.63
C PHE A 190 -2.58 -11.46 2.69
N GLU A 191 -2.38 -10.61 1.69
CA GLU A 191 -3.15 -9.38 1.53
C GLU A 191 -3.86 -9.40 0.17
N THR A 192 -5.19 -9.26 0.17
CA THR A 192 -5.97 -9.12 -1.05
C THR A 192 -6.29 -7.66 -1.25
N HIS A 193 -6.05 -7.14 -2.45
CA HIS A 193 -6.19 -5.72 -2.73
C HIS A 193 -6.67 -5.46 -4.17
N ILE A 194 -7.19 -4.27 -4.46
CA ILE A 194 -7.34 -3.80 -5.83
C ILE A 194 -5.96 -3.45 -6.39
N GLU A 195 -5.76 -3.58 -7.70
CA GLU A 195 -4.47 -3.32 -8.34
C GLU A 195 -4.00 -1.86 -8.17
N GLN A 196 -4.92 -0.91 -8.05
CA GLN A 196 -4.64 0.53 -8.07
C GLN A 196 -3.93 0.98 -9.36
N GLY A 197 -4.08 0.21 -10.41
CA GLY A 197 -3.47 0.40 -11.72
C GLY A 197 -4.30 -0.24 -12.83
N PRO A 198 -3.99 0.04 -14.10
CA PRO A 198 -4.84 -0.33 -15.24
C PRO A 198 -4.46 -1.66 -15.90
N ILE A 199 -3.45 -2.39 -15.39
CA ILE A 199 -2.81 -3.47 -16.17
C ILE A 199 -3.70 -4.70 -16.25
N LEU A 200 -4.32 -5.11 -15.14
CA LEU A 200 -5.19 -6.31 -15.11
C LEU A 200 -6.41 -6.12 -15.99
N GLU A 201 -7.05 -4.94 -15.93
CA GLU A 201 -8.20 -4.63 -16.75
C GLU A 201 -7.81 -4.59 -18.24
N ALA A 202 -6.70 -3.93 -18.59
CA ALA A 202 -6.21 -3.84 -19.96
C ALA A 202 -5.81 -5.21 -20.56
N ASP A 203 -5.27 -6.11 -19.74
CA ASP A 203 -4.86 -7.45 -20.15
C ASP A 203 -5.98 -8.50 -20.03
N GLU A 204 -7.18 -8.09 -19.64
CA GLU A 204 -8.34 -8.97 -19.40
C GLU A 204 -8.00 -10.12 -18.42
N LYS A 205 -7.23 -9.81 -17.36
CA LYS A 205 -6.87 -10.77 -16.32
C LYS A 205 -7.72 -10.54 -15.07
N THR A 206 -8.17 -11.63 -14.47
CA THR A 206 -9.01 -11.60 -13.28
C THR A 206 -8.18 -11.46 -12.01
N ILE A 207 -7.00 -12.08 -11.97
CA ILE A 207 -6.13 -12.14 -10.78
C ILE A 207 -4.72 -11.68 -11.14
N GLY A 208 -4.18 -10.78 -10.32
CA GLY A 208 -2.77 -10.49 -10.23
C GLY A 208 -2.14 -11.30 -9.12
N VAL A 209 -1.21 -12.19 -9.45
CA VAL A 209 -0.36 -12.86 -8.47
C VAL A 209 0.82 -11.95 -8.20
N VAL A 210 0.85 -11.34 -7.01
CA VAL A 210 1.88 -10.36 -6.71
C VAL A 210 3.14 -11.06 -6.22
N THR A 211 4.19 -10.97 -7.03
CA THR A 211 5.48 -11.61 -6.74
C THR A 211 6.46 -10.68 -6.04
N ASP A 212 6.34 -9.37 -6.28
CA ASP A 212 7.29 -8.38 -5.81
C ASP A 212 6.59 -7.06 -5.46
N ALA A 213 7.25 -6.22 -4.67
CA ALA A 213 6.91 -4.81 -4.49
C ALA A 213 8.08 -3.91 -4.89
N GLN A 214 7.78 -2.80 -5.53
CA GLN A 214 8.81 -1.87 -6.01
C GLN A 214 9.57 -1.24 -4.85
N GLY A 215 10.89 -1.14 -5.01
CA GLY A 215 11.72 -0.23 -4.22
C GLY A 215 11.52 1.21 -4.65
N GLN A 216 11.79 2.13 -3.73
CA GLN A 216 11.60 3.56 -3.93
C GLN A 216 12.82 4.35 -3.47
N ARG A 217 13.15 5.42 -4.20
CA ARG A 217 14.14 6.43 -3.80
C ARG A 217 13.58 7.81 -4.05
N TRP A 218 13.53 8.64 -3.02
CA TRP A 218 13.10 10.03 -3.13
C TRP A 218 14.25 10.97 -2.89
N TYR A 219 14.28 12.03 -3.69
CA TYR A 219 15.32 13.05 -3.61
C TYR A 219 14.72 14.44 -3.54
N GLU A 220 15.44 15.31 -2.84
CA GLU A 220 15.31 16.75 -2.91
C GLU A 220 16.51 17.34 -3.64
N LEU A 221 16.26 18.15 -4.66
CA LEU A 221 17.27 18.82 -5.45
C LEU A 221 17.07 20.33 -5.39
N THR A 222 18.12 21.06 -5.00
CA THR A 222 18.21 22.51 -5.16
C THR A 222 19.24 22.85 -6.24
N LEU A 223 18.81 23.63 -7.23
CA LEU A 223 19.69 24.25 -8.24
C LEU A 223 19.79 25.74 -7.95
N THR A 224 21.03 26.26 -7.86
CA THR A 224 21.31 27.66 -7.59
C THR A 224 22.09 28.27 -8.74
N GLY A 225 21.55 29.33 -9.31
CA GLY A 225 22.15 30.14 -10.37
C GLY A 225 22.27 31.60 -9.94
N VAL A 226 21.97 32.52 -10.85
CA VAL A 226 22.06 33.97 -10.58
C VAL A 226 20.82 34.68 -11.11
N GLU A 227 20.08 35.32 -10.20
CA GLU A 227 18.97 36.18 -10.58
C GLU A 227 19.45 37.38 -11.39
N SER A 228 18.82 37.61 -12.53
CA SER A 228 19.21 38.68 -13.43
C SER A 228 18.01 39.18 -14.22
N HIS A 229 18.08 40.40 -14.72
CA HIS A 229 17.05 40.96 -15.59
C HIS A 229 17.02 40.22 -16.92
N ALA A 230 15.84 39.71 -17.34
CA ALA A 230 15.66 38.87 -18.50
C ALA A 230 16.00 39.59 -19.84
N GLY A 231 15.84 40.90 -19.93
CA GLY A 231 16.11 41.68 -21.15
C GLY A 231 17.58 41.94 -21.40
N PRO A 232 18.28 42.74 -20.54
CA PRO A 232 19.67 43.17 -20.77
C PRO A 232 20.72 42.10 -20.50
N THR A 233 20.38 40.97 -19.86
CA THR A 233 21.36 39.91 -19.58
C THR A 233 21.57 39.03 -20.81
N PRO A 234 22.75 39.06 -21.48
CA PRO A 234 23.01 38.23 -22.64
C PRO A 234 22.89 36.73 -22.36
N MET A 235 22.44 35.92 -23.32
CA MET A 235 22.28 34.46 -23.19
C MET A 235 23.54 33.76 -22.65
N SER A 236 24.73 34.17 -23.13
CA SER A 236 26.03 33.60 -22.74
C SER A 236 26.46 33.91 -21.28
N ARG A 237 25.77 34.80 -20.59
CA ARG A 237 26.08 35.20 -19.21
C ARG A 237 25.08 34.65 -18.17
N ARG A 238 24.04 33.95 -18.65
CA ARG A 238 22.97 33.45 -17.78
C ARG A 238 23.40 32.21 -17.00
N LYS A 239 23.10 32.21 -15.72
CA LYS A 239 23.10 31.02 -14.86
C LYS A 239 21.66 30.77 -14.44
N ASP A 240 20.88 30.21 -15.35
CA ASP A 240 19.43 30.08 -15.25
C ASP A 240 19.08 28.76 -14.55
N ALA A 241 18.66 28.83 -13.30
CA ALA A 241 18.30 27.66 -12.50
C ALA A 241 17.05 26.94 -13.05
N LEU A 242 16.10 27.67 -13.66
CA LEU A 242 14.91 27.06 -14.24
C LEU A 242 15.22 26.29 -15.52
N LEU A 243 16.16 26.78 -16.36
CA LEU A 243 16.65 26.02 -17.51
C LEU A 243 17.31 24.70 -17.06
N GLY A 244 18.11 24.76 -15.96
CA GLY A 244 18.69 23.57 -15.35
C GLY A 244 17.62 22.60 -14.88
N ALA A 245 16.62 23.08 -14.17
CA ALA A 245 15.49 22.29 -13.68
C ALA A 245 14.70 21.63 -14.82
N ALA A 246 14.41 22.34 -15.90
CA ALA A 246 13.72 21.78 -17.07
C ALA A 246 14.48 20.62 -17.71
N ARG A 247 15.83 20.73 -17.80
CA ARG A 247 16.69 19.66 -18.29
C ARG A 247 16.76 18.46 -17.31
N VAL A 248 16.68 18.70 -16.02
CA VAL A 248 16.61 17.62 -15.01
C VAL A 248 15.26 16.91 -15.09
N VAL A 249 14.15 17.60 -15.32
CA VAL A 249 12.83 16.98 -15.53
C VAL A 249 12.87 16.03 -16.74
N ASP A 250 13.44 16.46 -17.86
CA ASP A 250 13.62 15.63 -19.06
C ASP A 250 14.54 14.43 -18.78
N LEU A 251 15.66 14.66 -18.06
CA LEU A 251 16.56 13.59 -17.62
C LEU A 251 15.85 12.54 -16.76
N VAL A 252 15.05 12.95 -15.79
CA VAL A 252 14.30 12.04 -14.90
C VAL A 252 13.34 11.19 -15.73
N ASN A 253 12.57 11.81 -16.63
CA ASN A 253 11.69 11.08 -17.55
C ASN A 253 12.47 10.09 -18.41
N LYS A 254 13.60 10.51 -18.99
CA LYS A 254 14.44 9.63 -19.81
C LYS A 254 14.97 8.44 -19.01
N ILE A 255 15.42 8.63 -17.77
CA ILE A 255 15.91 7.54 -16.92
C ILE A 255 14.81 6.50 -16.72
N GLY A 256 13.56 6.91 -16.47
CA GLY A 256 12.44 5.97 -16.37
C GLY A 256 12.21 5.19 -17.66
N LEU A 257 12.17 5.87 -18.80
CA LEU A 257 11.98 5.24 -20.10
C LEU A 257 13.14 4.28 -20.48
N ASP A 258 14.38 4.61 -20.14
CA ASP A 258 15.55 3.77 -20.40
C ASP A 258 15.55 2.47 -19.57
N ASN A 259 14.77 2.41 -18.48
CA ASN A 259 14.60 1.25 -17.60
C ASN A 259 13.18 0.65 -17.64
N ALA A 260 12.40 0.99 -18.70
CA ALA A 260 11.09 0.39 -18.94
C ALA A 260 11.20 -1.14 -19.14
N PRO A 261 10.12 -1.93 -18.91
CA PRO A 261 8.76 -1.47 -18.59
C PRO A 261 8.47 -1.27 -17.10
N LEU A 262 9.37 -1.61 -16.19
CA LEU A 262 9.10 -1.69 -14.76
C LEU A 262 9.51 -0.43 -13.98
N ALA A 263 10.30 0.47 -14.56
CA ALA A 263 10.69 1.71 -13.91
C ALA A 263 9.58 2.77 -13.93
N CYS A 264 9.39 3.43 -12.80
CA CYS A 264 8.64 4.67 -12.70
C CYS A 264 9.57 5.80 -12.26
N SER A 265 9.35 7.00 -12.83
CA SER A 265 10.12 8.20 -12.49
C SER A 265 9.24 9.45 -12.56
N THR A 266 9.33 10.30 -11.55
CA THR A 266 8.48 11.49 -11.46
C THR A 266 9.23 12.66 -10.83
N VAL A 267 9.00 13.87 -11.35
CA VAL A 267 9.25 15.13 -10.64
C VAL A 267 7.90 15.63 -10.13
N GLY A 268 7.66 15.47 -8.83
CA GLY A 268 6.34 15.76 -8.23
C GLY A 268 6.15 17.21 -7.76
N MET A 269 7.25 17.93 -7.47
CA MET A 269 7.21 19.30 -7.01
C MET A 269 8.29 20.13 -7.68
N LEU A 270 7.99 21.39 -7.99
CA LEU A 270 8.94 22.34 -8.55
C LEU A 270 8.62 23.75 -8.06
N ASN A 271 9.51 24.30 -7.23
CA ASN A 271 9.41 25.65 -6.67
C ASN A 271 10.47 26.56 -7.27
N VAL A 272 10.03 27.62 -7.94
CA VAL A 272 10.90 28.58 -8.65
C VAL A 272 11.01 29.89 -7.86
N HIS A 273 12.24 30.40 -7.71
CA HIS A 273 12.48 31.70 -7.07
C HIS A 273 13.29 32.62 -7.99
N PRO A 274 12.91 33.91 -8.14
CA PRO A 274 11.80 34.61 -7.49
C PRO A 274 10.43 34.43 -8.17
N ASN A 275 10.33 33.61 -9.22
CA ASN A 275 9.08 33.36 -9.98
C ASN A 275 8.43 34.64 -10.53
N SER A 276 9.25 35.46 -11.19
CA SER A 276 8.85 36.74 -11.78
C SER A 276 9.05 36.72 -13.29
N ARG A 277 8.11 37.34 -14.04
CA ARG A 277 8.03 37.26 -15.51
C ARG A 277 9.26 37.77 -16.26
N ASN A 278 10.01 38.72 -15.70
CA ASN A 278 11.14 39.35 -16.35
C ASN A 278 12.45 39.18 -15.57
N VAL A 279 12.54 38.20 -14.69
CA VAL A 279 13.74 37.81 -13.95
C VAL A 279 14.15 36.41 -14.32
N ILE A 280 15.44 36.20 -14.63
CA ILE A 280 16.03 34.89 -14.79
C ILE A 280 16.06 34.24 -13.41
N PRO A 281 15.43 33.05 -13.21
CA PRO A 281 15.39 32.40 -11.89
C PRO A 281 16.76 32.06 -11.33
N GLY A 282 17.01 32.46 -10.09
CA GLY A 282 18.25 32.19 -9.39
C GLY A 282 18.23 30.92 -8.56
N ARG A 283 17.06 30.39 -8.23
CA ARG A 283 16.94 29.16 -7.44
C ARG A 283 15.73 28.35 -7.87
N VAL A 284 15.91 27.02 -7.98
CA VAL A 284 14.81 26.06 -8.12
C VAL A 284 15.00 24.94 -7.12
N PHE A 285 13.94 24.59 -6.40
CA PHE A 285 13.82 23.39 -5.59
C PHE A 285 12.88 22.42 -6.30
N MET A 286 13.22 21.11 -6.32
CA MET A 286 12.34 20.06 -6.87
C MET A 286 12.48 18.76 -6.10
N THR A 287 11.44 17.92 -6.18
CA THR A 287 11.45 16.55 -5.65
C THR A 287 11.44 15.54 -6.78
N ILE A 288 12.13 14.42 -6.59
CA ILE A 288 12.24 13.35 -7.58
C ILE A 288 11.88 12.02 -6.89
N ASP A 289 11.08 11.20 -7.54
CA ASP A 289 10.70 9.85 -7.12
C ASP A 289 11.13 8.85 -8.19
N PHE A 290 11.90 7.84 -7.81
CA PHE A 290 12.25 6.67 -8.62
C PHE A 290 11.72 5.40 -7.98
N ARG A 291 11.14 4.51 -8.82
CA ARG A 291 10.65 3.19 -8.40
C ARG A 291 11.10 2.12 -9.37
N HIS A 292 11.50 0.97 -8.84
CA HIS A 292 11.84 -0.22 -9.63
C HIS A 292 11.84 -1.47 -8.73
N PRO A 293 11.41 -2.67 -9.23
CA PRO A 293 11.40 -3.91 -8.43
C PRO A 293 12.78 -4.56 -8.28
N ASN A 294 13.81 -4.07 -8.95
CA ASN A 294 15.18 -4.56 -8.82
C ASN A 294 16.09 -3.45 -8.27
N ASP A 295 16.76 -3.72 -7.14
CA ASP A 295 17.57 -2.70 -6.44
C ASP A 295 18.84 -2.30 -7.21
N ASP A 296 19.46 -3.20 -7.97
CA ASP A 296 20.63 -2.88 -8.80
C ASP A 296 20.25 -1.89 -9.90
N VAL A 297 19.06 -2.06 -10.50
CA VAL A 297 18.53 -1.11 -11.48
C VAL A 297 18.22 0.22 -10.81
N LEU A 298 17.56 0.21 -9.65
CA LEU A 298 17.25 1.41 -8.87
C LEU A 298 18.54 2.17 -8.48
N ALA A 299 19.60 1.46 -8.11
CA ALA A 299 20.92 2.04 -7.87
C ALA A 299 21.55 2.61 -9.16
N GLY A 300 21.35 1.94 -10.29
CA GLY A 300 21.75 2.44 -11.62
C GLY A 300 21.04 3.74 -11.99
N MET A 301 19.74 3.86 -11.71
CA MET A 301 18.94 5.07 -11.92
C MET A 301 19.43 6.24 -11.05
N ASP A 302 19.74 5.99 -9.77
CA ASP A 302 20.36 6.99 -8.87
C ASP A 302 21.69 7.51 -9.44
N LYS A 303 22.57 6.60 -9.87
CA LYS A 303 23.85 6.96 -10.45
C LYS A 303 23.69 7.82 -11.72
N ALA A 304 22.76 7.43 -12.60
CA ALA A 304 22.48 8.18 -13.83
C ALA A 304 21.92 9.57 -13.53
N LEU A 305 21.04 9.69 -12.51
CA LEU A 305 20.51 10.97 -12.04
C LEU A 305 21.63 11.91 -11.58
N ARG A 306 22.49 11.46 -10.66
CA ARG A 306 23.57 12.29 -10.10
C ARG A 306 24.55 12.74 -11.18
N GLN A 307 24.99 11.83 -12.05
CA GLN A 307 25.87 12.16 -13.17
C GLN A 307 25.23 13.15 -14.16
N GLY A 308 23.94 12.99 -14.43
CA GLY A 308 23.21 13.88 -15.32
C GLY A 308 23.03 15.28 -14.71
N ILE A 309 22.75 15.38 -13.41
CA ILE A 309 22.66 16.67 -12.69
C ILE A 309 24.01 17.38 -12.71
N ASP A 310 25.10 16.68 -12.38
CA ASP A 310 26.45 17.26 -12.39
C ASP A 310 26.79 17.84 -13.77
N ARG A 311 26.50 17.11 -14.84
CA ARG A 311 26.71 17.55 -16.22
C ARG A 311 25.86 18.80 -16.53
N ILE A 312 24.56 18.77 -16.24
CA ILE A 312 23.63 19.89 -16.50
C ILE A 312 24.07 21.14 -15.75
N ALA A 313 24.39 20.99 -14.46
CA ALA A 313 24.85 22.09 -13.61
C ALA A 313 26.16 22.68 -14.14
N GLY A 314 27.13 21.84 -14.54
CA GLY A 314 28.40 22.27 -15.12
C GLY A 314 28.23 23.04 -16.42
N GLU A 315 27.37 22.59 -17.35
CA GLU A 315 27.10 23.22 -18.63
C GLU A 315 26.49 24.64 -18.49
N ILE A 316 25.66 24.87 -17.47
CA ILE A 316 24.96 26.15 -17.24
C ILE A 316 25.73 27.02 -16.24
N GLY A 317 26.63 26.42 -15.45
CA GLY A 317 27.36 27.10 -14.37
C GLY A 317 26.51 27.29 -13.11
N LEU A 318 25.70 26.29 -12.78
CA LEU A 318 24.88 26.24 -11.57
C LEU A 318 25.63 25.55 -10.42
N GLU A 319 25.27 25.89 -9.19
CA GLU A 319 25.51 25.07 -8.00
C GLU A 319 24.35 24.10 -7.85
N GLN A 320 24.62 22.89 -7.36
CA GLN A 320 23.59 21.88 -7.11
C GLN A 320 23.78 21.27 -5.72
N ALA A 321 22.66 20.95 -5.05
CA ALA A 321 22.61 20.16 -3.84
C ALA A 321 21.50 19.13 -3.98
N ILE A 322 21.88 17.85 -4.01
CA ILE A 322 20.94 16.72 -4.08
C ILE A 322 21.08 15.87 -2.82
N GLU A 323 19.96 15.65 -2.15
CA GLU A 323 19.83 14.76 -0.99
C GLU A 323 18.86 13.61 -1.30
N GLN A 324 19.21 12.38 -0.94
CA GLN A 324 18.28 11.26 -0.92
C GLN A 324 17.59 11.26 0.44
N ILE A 325 16.30 11.62 0.46
CA ILE A 325 15.50 11.75 1.70
C ILE A 325 14.79 10.48 2.10
N PHE A 326 14.62 9.55 1.16
CA PHE A 326 13.95 8.28 1.42
C PHE A 326 14.53 7.16 0.55
N TYR A 327 14.63 5.96 1.13
CA TYR A 327 14.93 4.73 0.44
C TYR A 327 14.17 3.58 1.07
N TYR A 328 13.53 2.82 0.22
CA TYR A 328 12.87 1.57 0.55
C TYR A 328 13.33 0.52 -0.45
N ALA A 329 13.88 -0.60 0.04
CA ALA A 329 14.37 -1.66 -0.84
C ALA A 329 13.21 -2.41 -1.51
N PRO A 330 13.38 -2.89 -2.76
CA PRO A 330 12.42 -3.80 -3.36
C PRO A 330 12.22 -5.05 -2.51
N ILE A 331 11.03 -5.61 -2.55
CA ILE A 331 10.68 -6.84 -1.86
C ILE A 331 10.36 -7.91 -2.90
N HIS A 332 10.91 -9.11 -2.71
CA HIS A 332 10.40 -10.33 -3.31
C HIS A 332 9.61 -11.09 -2.25
N PHE A 333 8.36 -11.43 -2.55
CA PHE A 333 7.49 -12.17 -1.64
C PHE A 333 7.87 -13.65 -1.58
N ASP A 334 7.33 -14.39 -0.59
CA ASP A 334 7.66 -15.79 -0.36
C ASP A 334 7.14 -16.70 -1.49
N ASP A 335 8.05 -17.46 -2.11
CA ASP A 335 7.72 -18.37 -3.23
C ASP A 335 6.62 -19.36 -2.88
N GLY A 336 6.59 -19.86 -1.64
CA GLY A 336 5.59 -20.81 -1.19
C GLY A 336 4.21 -20.17 -0.97
N CYS A 337 4.15 -18.87 -0.67
CA CYS A 337 2.89 -18.12 -0.62
C CYS A 337 2.45 -17.70 -2.03
N ILE A 338 3.37 -17.31 -2.90
CA ILE A 338 3.10 -17.04 -4.33
C ILE A 338 2.51 -18.29 -4.99
N GLU A 339 3.10 -19.48 -4.78
CA GLU A 339 2.58 -20.72 -5.34
C GLU A 339 1.19 -21.07 -4.78
N ALA A 340 0.92 -20.80 -3.50
CA ALA A 340 -0.43 -20.99 -2.94
C ALA A 340 -1.48 -20.11 -3.64
N VAL A 341 -1.12 -18.88 -4.03
CA VAL A 341 -1.99 -17.98 -4.82
C VAL A 341 -2.16 -18.50 -6.25
N HIS A 342 -1.09 -18.95 -6.91
CA HIS A 342 -1.15 -19.59 -8.23
C HIS A 342 -2.10 -20.80 -8.23
N GLU A 343 -1.91 -21.74 -7.30
CA GLU A 343 -2.73 -22.94 -7.19
C GLU A 343 -4.19 -22.60 -6.84
N GLY A 344 -4.42 -21.63 -5.96
CA GLY A 344 -5.73 -21.09 -5.64
C GLY A 344 -6.44 -20.56 -6.89
N THR A 345 -5.74 -19.77 -7.70
CA THR A 345 -6.24 -19.17 -8.94
C THR A 345 -6.57 -20.23 -9.99
N LYS A 346 -5.65 -21.18 -10.23
CA LYS A 346 -5.87 -22.33 -11.13
C LYS A 346 -7.07 -23.17 -10.67
N GLY A 347 -7.17 -23.43 -9.35
CA GLY A 347 -8.26 -24.21 -8.77
C GLY A 347 -9.64 -23.54 -8.90
N CYS A 348 -9.69 -22.21 -9.06
CA CYS A 348 -10.89 -21.45 -9.37
C CYS A 348 -11.17 -21.34 -10.88
N GLY A 349 -10.19 -21.64 -11.74
CA GLY A 349 -10.31 -21.48 -13.19
C GLY A 349 -10.23 -20.02 -13.67
N TYR A 350 -9.65 -19.11 -12.86
CA TYR A 350 -9.48 -17.70 -13.22
C TYR A 350 -8.24 -17.48 -14.08
N THR A 351 -8.31 -16.47 -14.94
CA THR A 351 -7.15 -15.96 -15.67
C THR A 351 -6.24 -15.18 -14.69
N MET A 352 -4.93 -15.29 -14.87
CA MET A 352 -3.98 -14.60 -13.98
C MET A 352 -2.77 -14.07 -14.72
N ARG A 353 -2.05 -13.21 -14.03
CA ARG A 353 -0.76 -12.63 -14.41
C ARG A 353 0.09 -12.41 -13.17
N ASP A 354 1.38 -12.73 -13.27
CA ASP A 354 2.37 -12.33 -12.26
C ASP A 354 2.62 -10.83 -12.36
N MET A 355 2.66 -10.17 -11.21
CA MET A 355 2.73 -8.70 -11.13
C MET A 355 3.70 -8.24 -10.05
N VAL A 356 4.19 -7.03 -10.27
CA VAL A 356 4.90 -6.25 -9.26
C VAL A 356 3.96 -5.18 -8.71
N SER A 357 3.82 -5.06 -7.40
CA SER A 357 3.07 -3.93 -6.83
C SER A 357 3.81 -2.62 -7.05
N GLY A 358 3.13 -1.64 -7.62
CA GLY A 358 3.60 -0.26 -7.76
C GLY A 358 3.41 0.59 -6.51
N ALA A 359 2.58 0.12 -5.57
CA ALA A 359 2.26 0.77 -4.31
C ALA A 359 2.89 0.03 -3.11
N GLY A 360 3.05 0.73 -1.98
CA GLY A 360 3.33 0.10 -0.70
C GLY A 360 2.04 -0.48 -0.12
N HIS A 361 2.16 -1.57 0.63
CA HIS A 361 1.05 -2.23 1.33
C HIS A 361 1.57 -2.78 2.66
N ASP A 362 0.69 -3.08 3.61
CA ASP A 362 1.08 -3.70 4.88
C ASP A 362 1.85 -5.02 4.68
N ALA A 363 1.52 -5.78 3.63
CA ALA A 363 2.25 -6.97 3.21
C ALA A 363 3.77 -6.73 3.03
N CYS A 364 4.17 -5.52 2.66
CA CYS A 364 5.58 -5.16 2.51
C CYS A 364 6.34 -5.21 3.83
N TYR A 365 5.74 -4.75 4.93
CA TYR A 365 6.35 -4.89 6.25
C TYR A 365 6.18 -6.30 6.80
N MET A 366 5.03 -6.93 6.57
CA MET A 366 4.76 -8.29 7.05
C MET A 366 5.74 -9.31 6.47
N SER A 367 6.19 -9.13 5.23
CA SER A 367 7.19 -10.00 4.57
C SER A 367 8.56 -10.02 5.28
N ARG A 368 8.84 -9.06 6.18
CA ARG A 368 10.08 -9.06 6.97
C ARG A 368 10.10 -10.11 8.08
N GLY A 369 8.95 -10.56 8.53
CA GLY A 369 8.81 -11.48 9.67
C GLY A 369 7.97 -12.72 9.40
N ALA A 370 7.29 -12.80 8.25
CA ALA A 370 6.42 -13.92 7.89
C ALA A 370 6.48 -14.22 6.39
N PRO A 371 6.35 -15.49 5.97
CA PRO A 371 6.08 -15.84 4.58
C PRO A 371 4.83 -15.08 4.09
N THR A 372 4.95 -14.29 3.04
CA THR A 372 3.92 -13.34 2.61
C THR A 372 3.72 -13.36 1.09
N SER A 373 2.49 -13.15 0.62
CA SER A 373 2.16 -12.82 -0.76
C SER A 373 0.89 -11.98 -0.82
N MET A 374 0.61 -11.40 -1.99
CA MET A 374 -0.59 -10.60 -2.23
C MET A 374 -1.38 -11.09 -3.43
N ILE A 375 -2.66 -10.74 -3.44
CA ILE A 375 -3.61 -11.06 -4.51
C ILE A 375 -4.23 -9.75 -4.99
N PHE A 376 -3.98 -9.40 -6.25
CA PHE A 376 -4.63 -8.24 -6.86
C PHE A 376 -5.86 -8.64 -7.69
N VAL A 377 -6.84 -7.75 -7.68
CA VAL A 377 -7.97 -7.78 -8.60
C VAL A 377 -8.04 -6.46 -9.36
N PRO A 378 -8.61 -6.42 -10.59
CA PRO A 378 -8.73 -5.18 -11.34
C PRO A 378 -9.57 -4.14 -10.59
N CYS A 379 -9.28 -2.87 -10.84
CA CYS A 379 -10.17 -1.74 -10.57
C CYS A 379 -10.48 -0.99 -11.88
N ILE A 380 -11.62 -0.33 -11.92
CA ILE A 380 -12.11 0.31 -13.16
C ILE A 380 -11.17 1.47 -13.53
N ASP A 381 -10.72 1.48 -14.81
CA ASP A 381 -9.77 2.45 -15.36
C ASP A 381 -8.44 2.56 -14.58
N GLY A 382 -8.15 1.63 -13.67
CA GLY A 382 -6.98 1.66 -12.80
C GLY A 382 -6.98 2.81 -11.79
N ILE A 383 -8.15 3.41 -11.51
CA ILE A 383 -8.27 4.57 -10.63
C ILE A 383 -8.32 4.11 -9.18
N SER A 384 -7.43 4.69 -8.35
CA SER A 384 -7.46 4.59 -6.89
C SER A 384 -7.04 5.91 -6.25
N HIS A 385 -7.13 6.05 -4.91
CA HIS A 385 -6.96 7.30 -4.17
C HIS A 385 -7.85 8.43 -4.71
N ASN A 386 -9.03 8.07 -5.17
CA ASN A 386 -9.99 8.95 -5.79
C ASN A 386 -11.43 8.51 -5.45
N GLU A 387 -12.33 9.47 -5.25
CA GLU A 387 -13.73 9.23 -4.91
C GLU A 387 -14.51 8.44 -5.96
N VAL A 388 -14.01 8.36 -7.22
CA VAL A 388 -14.62 7.59 -8.32
C VAL A 388 -14.04 6.18 -8.47
N GLU A 389 -13.16 5.75 -7.57
CA GLU A 389 -12.64 4.38 -7.52
C GLU A 389 -13.80 3.38 -7.54
N ASP A 390 -13.69 2.38 -8.41
CA ASP A 390 -14.72 1.34 -8.49
C ASP A 390 -14.11 -0.01 -8.92
N ALA A 391 -14.84 -1.10 -8.59
CA ALA A 391 -14.48 -2.46 -8.99
C ALA A 391 -15.74 -3.26 -9.26
N LYS A 392 -15.65 -4.32 -10.08
CA LYS A 392 -16.80 -5.18 -10.40
C LYS A 392 -16.98 -6.24 -9.29
N PRO A 393 -18.25 -6.55 -8.91
CA PRO A 393 -18.52 -7.59 -7.91
C PRO A 393 -17.88 -8.94 -8.22
N GLU A 394 -17.79 -9.31 -9.50
CA GLU A 394 -17.15 -10.54 -9.94
C GLU A 394 -15.64 -10.56 -9.71
N TRP A 395 -14.92 -9.42 -9.80
CA TRP A 395 -13.50 -9.32 -9.52
C TRP A 395 -13.23 -9.44 -8.03
N ILE A 396 -14.02 -8.73 -7.22
CA ILE A 396 -13.99 -8.79 -5.75
C ILE A 396 -14.23 -10.23 -5.26
N THR A 397 -15.23 -10.90 -5.82
CA THR A 397 -15.54 -12.30 -5.51
C THR A 397 -14.38 -13.24 -5.92
N ALA A 398 -13.76 -12.99 -7.07
CA ALA A 398 -12.68 -13.82 -7.57
C ALA A 398 -11.44 -13.78 -6.67
N GLY A 399 -11.00 -12.59 -6.27
CA GLY A 399 -9.84 -12.46 -5.38
C GLY A 399 -10.09 -13.09 -4.01
N ALA A 400 -11.28 -12.90 -3.43
CA ALA A 400 -11.64 -13.53 -2.16
C ALA A 400 -11.74 -15.08 -2.25
N ASN A 401 -12.14 -15.64 -3.40
CA ASN A 401 -12.08 -17.09 -3.64
C ASN A 401 -10.64 -17.62 -3.70
N VAL A 402 -9.73 -16.84 -4.30
CA VAL A 402 -8.29 -17.19 -4.33
C VAL A 402 -7.71 -17.11 -2.95
N LEU A 403 -8.04 -16.05 -2.19
CA LEU A 403 -7.62 -15.88 -0.79
C LEU A 403 -8.04 -17.08 0.07
N LEU A 404 -9.31 -17.50 -0.01
CA LEU A 404 -9.83 -18.67 0.71
C LEU A 404 -8.97 -19.91 0.44
N ARG A 405 -8.64 -20.19 -0.82
CA ARG A 405 -7.84 -21.35 -1.22
C ARG A 405 -6.39 -21.24 -0.77
N ALA A 406 -5.76 -20.09 -0.94
CA ALA A 406 -4.38 -19.85 -0.50
C ALA A 406 -4.26 -20.00 1.03
N MET A 407 -5.19 -19.41 1.78
CA MET A 407 -5.22 -19.54 3.24
C MET A 407 -5.45 -21.00 3.68
N LEU A 408 -6.36 -21.74 3.06
CA LEU A 408 -6.59 -23.16 3.37
C LEU A 408 -5.38 -24.03 3.04
N THR A 409 -4.66 -23.73 1.95
CA THR A 409 -3.41 -24.45 1.59
C THR A 409 -2.39 -24.30 2.71
N LYS A 410 -2.26 -23.13 3.30
CA LYS A 410 -1.30 -22.86 4.38
C LYS A 410 -1.82 -23.28 5.77
N ALA A 411 -3.10 -23.08 6.05
CA ALA A 411 -3.69 -23.44 7.35
C ALA A 411 -3.86 -24.95 7.56
N GLY A 412 -3.91 -25.69 6.45
CA GLY A 412 -4.22 -27.12 6.47
C GLY A 412 -5.70 -27.37 6.76
N GLN A 413 -6.31 -28.31 6.07
CA GLN A 413 -7.64 -28.79 6.41
C GLN A 413 -7.51 -29.86 7.49
N ALA A 414 -8.21 -29.71 8.62
CA ALA A 414 -8.21 -30.72 9.66
C ALA A 414 -8.81 -32.03 9.13
N ALA A 415 -8.18 -33.17 9.44
CA ALA A 415 -8.64 -34.48 9.02
C ALA A 415 -9.87 -34.98 9.80
#